data_2eec3a8906b75a6e2737d20b46816287
#
_entry.id   2eec3a8906b75a6e2737d20b46816287
#
_cell.length_a   1.000
_cell.length_b   1.000
_cell.length_c   1.000
_cell.angle_alpha   90.00
_cell.angle_beta   90.00
_cell.angle_gamma   90.00
#
_symmetry.space_group_name_H-M   'P 1'
#
loop_
_entity.id
_entity.type
_entity.pdbx_description
1 polymer ?
#
loop_
_entity_poly.entity_id
_entity_poly.type
_entity_poly.pdbx_seq_one_letter_code
_entity_poly.pdbx_strand_id
1 'polypeptide(L)'
;MSDDQVSANLQGMDDLDFTGWNSADWHGVFAAHHTKDVLVDWKGQPVTHGIEEHIAAMKAYVDSAGGTPPQITSHPIKFGSGEWTCVVGEFQGGGRMVTLARWKDGSIAEEYIWS
;
A
#
# COMPACT_ATOMS: atom_id res chain seq x y z
N MET A 1 3.84 1.85 23.24
CA MET A 1 4.42 2.95 22.61
C MET A 1 4.74 2.61 21.16
N SER A 2 6.02 2.57 20.81
CA SER A 2 6.36 2.33 19.40
C SER A 2 5.91 0.96 18.90
N ASP A 3 5.94 -0.07 19.73
CA ASP A 3 5.52 -1.42 19.30
C ASP A 3 4.03 -1.48 19.00
N ASP A 4 3.21 -0.79 19.80
CA ASP A 4 1.77 -0.72 19.57
C ASP A 4 1.47 0.05 18.28
N GLN A 5 2.20 1.12 18.04
CA GLN A 5 2.09 1.92 16.84
C GLN A 5 2.48 1.10 15.60
N VAL A 6 3.61 0.38 15.69
CA VAL A 6 4.06 -0.48 14.59
C VAL A 6 3.03 -1.57 14.31
N SER A 7 2.51 -2.22 15.36
CA SER A 7 1.49 -3.27 15.20
C SER A 7 0.23 -2.73 14.52
N ALA A 8 -0.22 -1.54 14.95
CA ALA A 8 -1.39 -0.91 14.36
C ALA A 8 -1.16 -0.56 12.88
N ASN A 9 0.04 -0.06 12.56
CA ASN A 9 0.38 0.30 11.19
C ASN A 9 0.50 -0.95 10.29
N LEU A 10 1.06 -2.04 10.82
CA LEU A 10 1.12 -3.30 10.08
C LEU A 10 -0.27 -3.87 9.83
N GLN A 11 -1.17 -3.76 10.81
CA GLN A 11 -2.57 -4.14 10.60
C GLN A 11 -3.22 -3.27 9.51
N GLY A 12 -2.89 -1.98 9.50
CA GLY A 12 -3.34 -1.07 8.45
C GLY A 12 -2.90 -1.51 7.06
N MET A 13 -1.65 -2.01 6.94
CA MET A 13 -1.16 -2.56 5.66
C MET A 13 -1.94 -3.80 5.24
N ASP A 14 -2.27 -4.69 6.19
CA ASP A 14 -3.08 -5.86 5.88
C ASP A 14 -4.45 -5.42 5.33
N ASP A 15 -5.11 -4.46 6.00
CA ASP A 15 -6.41 -3.96 5.57
C ASP A 15 -6.31 -3.29 4.20
N LEU A 16 -5.26 -2.48 3.99
CA LEU A 16 -5.05 -1.78 2.74
C LEU A 16 -4.92 -2.76 1.58
N ASP A 17 -4.08 -3.78 1.72
CA ASP A 17 -3.78 -4.71 0.64
C ASP A 17 -4.88 -5.76 0.46
N PHE A 18 -5.30 -6.40 1.55
CA PHE A 18 -6.23 -7.52 1.45
C PHE A 18 -7.67 -7.07 1.21
N THR A 19 -8.05 -5.91 1.69
CA THR A 19 -9.40 -5.38 1.48
C THR A 19 -9.40 -4.24 0.46
N GLY A 20 -8.56 -3.23 0.65
CA GLY A 20 -8.57 -2.07 -0.23
C GLY A 20 -8.13 -2.38 -1.64
N TRP A 21 -6.91 -2.90 -1.80
CA TRP A 21 -6.34 -3.22 -3.11
C TRP A 21 -7.08 -4.40 -3.76
N ASN A 22 -7.18 -5.52 -3.07
CA ASN A 22 -7.74 -6.74 -3.64
C ASN A 22 -9.18 -6.56 -4.11
N SER A 23 -9.95 -5.70 -3.45
CA SER A 23 -11.35 -5.43 -3.79
C SER A 23 -11.52 -4.20 -4.67
N ALA A 24 -10.42 -3.53 -5.02
CA ALA A 24 -10.44 -2.27 -5.77
C ALA A 24 -11.31 -1.21 -5.09
N ASP A 25 -11.30 -1.18 -3.76
CA ASP A 25 -12.08 -0.22 -2.98
C ASP A 25 -11.28 1.07 -2.80
N TRP A 26 -11.10 1.78 -3.93
CA TRP A 26 -10.14 2.88 -4.04
C TRP A 26 -10.47 4.05 -3.11
N HIS A 27 -11.72 4.49 -3.09
CA HIS A 27 -12.12 5.64 -2.27
C HIS A 27 -12.64 5.23 -0.90
N GLY A 28 -12.71 3.91 -0.60
CA GLY A 28 -13.05 3.38 0.70
C GLY A 28 -11.79 3.02 1.49
N VAL A 29 -11.55 1.72 1.66
CA VAL A 29 -10.46 1.22 2.50
C VAL A 29 -9.10 1.66 1.98
N PHE A 30 -8.88 1.64 0.65
CA PHE A 30 -7.59 2.03 0.08
C PHE A 30 -7.25 3.48 0.47
N ALA A 31 -8.14 4.42 0.21
CA ALA A 31 -7.90 5.83 0.54
C ALA A 31 -7.84 6.06 2.05
N ALA A 32 -8.61 5.30 2.83
CA ALA A 32 -8.67 5.50 4.28
C ALA A 32 -7.34 5.27 4.98
N HIS A 33 -6.45 4.46 4.39
CA HIS A 33 -5.14 4.18 4.97
C HIS A 33 -4.02 5.08 4.42
N HIS A 34 -4.36 6.11 3.66
CA HIS A 34 -3.41 7.08 3.15
C HIS A 34 -3.79 8.49 3.62
N THR A 35 -2.79 9.36 3.80
CA THR A 35 -3.10 10.78 3.98
C THR A 35 -3.52 11.36 2.64
N LYS A 36 -4.23 12.49 2.71
CA LYS A 36 -4.74 13.16 1.51
C LYS A 36 -3.62 13.59 0.56
N ASP A 37 -2.48 13.98 1.12
CA ASP A 37 -1.30 14.47 0.41
C ASP A 37 -0.18 13.45 0.31
N VAL A 38 -0.51 12.16 0.40
CA VAL A 38 0.48 11.09 0.40
C VAL A 38 1.43 11.19 -0.79
N LEU A 39 2.73 10.99 -0.53
CA LEU A 39 3.73 10.88 -1.59
C LEU A 39 3.95 9.40 -1.87
N VAL A 40 3.84 8.99 -3.13
CA VAL A 40 4.07 7.60 -3.52
C VAL A 40 5.13 7.53 -4.61
N ASP A 41 6.20 6.81 -4.31
CA ASP A 41 7.28 6.54 -5.26
C ASP A 41 7.22 5.05 -5.62
N TRP A 42 6.43 4.75 -6.63
CA TRP A 42 6.35 3.39 -7.18
C TRP A 42 7.46 3.27 -8.21
N LYS A 43 8.46 2.47 -7.90
CA LYS A 43 9.68 2.40 -8.72
C LYS A 43 9.36 1.95 -10.14
N GLY A 44 9.88 2.71 -11.09
CA GLY A 44 9.58 2.51 -12.51
C GLY A 44 8.41 3.32 -13.04
N GLN A 45 7.72 4.04 -12.16
CA GLN A 45 6.59 4.91 -12.52
C GLN A 45 6.86 6.34 -12.03
N PRO A 46 6.19 7.33 -12.59
CA PRO A 46 6.30 8.69 -12.07
C PRO A 46 5.84 8.78 -10.61
N VAL A 47 6.53 9.58 -9.81
CA VAL A 47 6.13 9.85 -8.43
C VAL A 47 4.78 10.57 -8.43
N THR A 48 3.86 10.13 -7.56
CA THR A 48 2.56 10.78 -7.42
C THR A 48 2.47 11.55 -6.11
N HIS A 49 1.72 12.63 -6.14
CA HIS A 49 1.48 13.50 -4.98
C HIS A 49 -0.03 13.58 -4.75
N GLY A 50 -0.45 13.05 -3.60
CA GLY A 50 -1.85 13.04 -3.23
C GLY A 50 -2.57 11.75 -3.59
N ILE A 51 -3.60 11.45 -2.79
CA ILE A 51 -4.31 10.17 -2.90
C ILE A 51 -5.00 10.00 -4.25
N GLU A 52 -5.52 11.08 -4.83
CA GLU A 52 -6.22 10.95 -6.11
C GLU A 52 -5.28 10.61 -7.25
N GLU A 53 -4.07 11.19 -7.27
CA GLU A 53 -3.06 10.80 -8.26
C GLU A 53 -2.63 9.35 -8.09
N HIS A 54 -2.47 8.93 -6.83
CA HIS A 54 -2.10 7.55 -6.54
C HIS A 54 -3.18 6.58 -6.99
N ILE A 55 -4.44 6.87 -6.69
CA ILE A 55 -5.57 6.05 -7.14
C ILE A 55 -5.61 5.98 -8.67
N ALA A 56 -5.44 7.11 -9.34
CA ALA A 56 -5.45 7.14 -10.80
C ALA A 56 -4.34 6.26 -11.39
N ALA A 57 -3.13 6.31 -10.80
CA ALA A 57 -2.02 5.46 -11.24
C ALA A 57 -2.32 3.97 -11.02
N MET A 58 -2.92 3.63 -9.87
CA MET A 58 -3.27 2.24 -9.57
C MET A 58 -4.36 1.72 -10.50
N LYS A 59 -5.37 2.53 -10.78
CA LYS A 59 -6.44 2.15 -11.71
C LYS A 59 -5.90 1.93 -13.12
N ALA A 60 -5.00 2.79 -13.57
CA ALA A 60 -4.37 2.64 -14.89
C ALA A 60 -3.58 1.33 -14.97
N TYR A 61 -2.85 0.99 -13.91
CA TYR A 61 -2.12 -0.28 -13.84
C TYR A 61 -3.08 -1.46 -13.88
N VAL A 62 -4.13 -1.42 -13.08
CA VAL A 62 -5.14 -2.50 -13.03
C VAL A 62 -5.81 -2.68 -14.40
N ASP A 63 -6.16 -1.58 -15.05
CA ASP A 63 -6.77 -1.65 -16.39
C ASP A 63 -5.83 -2.32 -17.39
N SER A 64 -4.52 -2.02 -17.32
CA SER A 64 -3.54 -2.63 -18.21
C SER A 64 -3.30 -4.11 -17.87
N ALA A 65 -3.62 -4.53 -16.65
CA ALA A 65 -3.45 -5.90 -16.18
C ALA A 65 -4.73 -6.74 -16.32
N GLY A 66 -5.72 -6.28 -17.05
CA GLY A 66 -6.94 -7.03 -17.34
C GLY A 66 -8.18 -6.58 -16.56
N GLY A 67 -8.09 -5.47 -15.82
CA GLY A 67 -9.24 -4.88 -15.14
C GLY A 67 -9.50 -5.38 -13.73
N THR A 68 -8.73 -6.36 -13.26
CA THR A 68 -8.81 -6.84 -11.88
C THR A 68 -7.44 -6.70 -11.23
N PRO A 69 -7.34 -6.15 -10.01
CA PRO A 69 -6.04 -6.04 -9.34
C PRO A 69 -5.42 -7.43 -9.15
N PRO A 70 -4.12 -7.58 -9.46
CA PRO A 70 -3.42 -8.80 -9.07
C PRO A 70 -3.60 -9.01 -7.56
N GLN A 71 -4.10 -10.19 -7.17
CA GLN A 71 -4.46 -10.42 -5.78
C GLN A 71 -3.23 -10.64 -4.91
N ILE A 72 -3.16 -9.93 -3.79
CA ILE A 72 -2.15 -10.12 -2.76
C ILE A 72 -2.70 -11.17 -1.80
N THR A 73 -1.97 -12.28 -1.66
CA THR A 73 -2.46 -13.43 -0.91
C THR A 73 -1.89 -13.52 0.51
N SER A 74 -0.73 -12.93 0.75
CA SER A 74 -0.11 -12.96 2.07
C SER A 74 0.94 -11.86 2.22
N HIS A 75 1.30 -11.56 3.47
CA HIS A 75 2.44 -10.74 3.84
C HIS A 75 3.42 -11.63 4.61
N PRO A 76 4.26 -12.41 3.91
CA PRO A 76 5.15 -13.36 4.58
C PRO A 76 6.27 -12.70 5.38
N ILE A 77 6.62 -11.46 5.05
CA ILE A 77 7.63 -10.70 5.76
C ILE A 77 7.05 -9.32 6.04
N LYS A 78 7.01 -8.96 7.31
CA LYS A 78 6.56 -7.63 7.70
C LYS A 78 7.20 -7.23 9.02
N PHE A 79 7.66 -6.00 9.10
CA PHE A 79 8.29 -5.46 10.30
C PHE A 79 8.23 -3.94 10.25
N GLY A 80 8.59 -3.30 11.35
CA GLY A 80 8.61 -1.85 11.40
C GLY A 80 9.37 -1.33 12.59
N SER A 81 9.58 -0.03 12.57
CA SER A 81 10.22 0.70 13.65
C SER A 81 9.75 2.15 13.61
N GLY A 82 9.30 2.67 14.74
CA GLY A 82 8.83 4.05 14.82
C GLY A 82 7.62 4.28 13.90
N GLU A 83 7.76 5.21 13.00
CA GLU A 83 6.72 5.56 12.03
C GLU A 83 6.77 4.71 10.75
N TRP A 84 7.76 3.83 10.63
CA TRP A 84 8.02 3.11 9.38
C TRP A 84 7.61 1.65 9.46
N THR A 85 7.08 1.15 8.35
CA THR A 85 6.84 -0.28 8.14
C THR A 85 7.44 -0.72 6.83
N CYS A 86 7.85 -2.00 6.78
CA CYS A 86 8.29 -2.64 5.55
C CYS A 86 7.50 -3.95 5.43
N VAL A 87 6.82 -4.11 4.31
CA VAL A 87 5.95 -5.26 4.08
C VAL A 87 6.26 -5.86 2.72
N VAL A 88 6.47 -7.18 2.70
CA VAL A 88 6.60 -7.93 1.45
C VAL A 88 5.28 -8.63 1.20
N GLY A 89 4.63 -8.29 0.09
CA GLY A 89 3.39 -8.93 -0.33
C GLY A 89 3.65 -9.98 -1.40
N GLU A 90 2.95 -11.11 -1.31
CA GLU A 90 2.99 -12.14 -2.34
C GLU A 90 1.74 -12.08 -3.18
N PHE A 91 1.92 -12.12 -4.49
CA PHE A 91 0.80 -12.15 -5.43
C PHE A 91 0.38 -13.58 -5.74
N GLN A 92 -0.90 -13.76 -5.99
CA GLN A 92 -1.43 -15.00 -6.53
C GLN A 92 -0.75 -15.27 -7.88
N GLY A 93 -0.23 -16.48 -8.06
CA GLY A 93 0.48 -16.84 -9.28
C GLY A 93 1.99 -16.57 -9.22
N GLY A 94 2.47 -16.01 -8.12
CA GLY A 94 3.90 -15.72 -7.91
C GLY A 94 4.20 -14.24 -8.06
N GLY A 95 5.42 -13.88 -7.70
CA GLY A 95 5.85 -12.49 -7.68
C GLY A 95 5.66 -11.88 -6.30
N ARG A 96 6.46 -10.87 -6.02
CA ARG A 96 6.45 -10.18 -4.73
C ARG A 96 6.55 -8.67 -4.93
N MET A 97 6.02 -7.95 -3.97
CA MET A 97 6.08 -6.50 -3.91
C MET A 97 6.60 -6.10 -2.55
N VAL A 98 7.47 -5.10 -2.50
CA VAL A 98 7.95 -4.55 -1.22
C VAL A 98 7.40 -3.15 -1.09
N THR A 99 6.77 -2.86 0.04
CA THR A 99 6.26 -1.53 0.36
C THR A 99 6.93 -1.02 1.63
N LEU A 100 7.66 0.08 1.52
CA LEU A 100 8.23 0.81 2.65
C LEU A 100 7.36 2.05 2.85
N ALA A 101 6.75 2.17 4.03
CA ALA A 101 5.79 3.23 4.28
C ALA A 101 6.08 3.97 5.59
N ARG A 102 5.93 5.30 5.55
CA ARG A 102 5.95 6.11 6.76
C ARG A 102 4.51 6.51 7.09
N TRP A 103 4.13 6.30 8.34
CA TRP A 103 2.77 6.51 8.83
C TRP A 103 2.67 7.76 9.67
N LYS A 104 1.54 8.43 9.57
CA LYS A 104 1.21 9.59 10.39
C LYS A 104 -0.24 9.46 10.83
N ASP A 105 -0.46 9.40 12.14
CA ASP A 105 -1.80 9.31 12.72
C ASP A 105 -2.65 8.18 12.12
N GLY A 106 -2.00 7.04 11.89
CA GLY A 106 -2.69 5.84 11.40
C GLY A 106 -2.86 5.76 9.89
N SER A 107 -2.30 6.70 9.13
CA SER A 107 -2.38 6.71 7.67
C SER A 107 -1.00 6.88 7.06
N ILE A 108 -0.80 6.31 5.88
CA ILE A 108 0.47 6.41 5.17
C ILE A 108 0.66 7.81 4.62
N ALA A 109 1.74 8.48 5.00
CA ALA A 109 2.09 9.82 4.52
C ALA A 109 3.06 9.77 3.34
N GLU A 110 3.89 8.75 3.27
CA GLU A 110 4.75 8.50 2.11
C GLU A 110 5.02 7.01 1.99
N GLU A 111 5.16 6.55 0.76
CA GLU A 111 5.48 5.15 0.54
C GLU A 111 6.33 4.96 -0.70
N TYR A 112 7.10 3.90 -0.65
CA TYR A 112 8.02 3.49 -1.71
C TYR A 112 7.72 2.04 -2.04
N ILE A 113 7.48 1.76 -3.33
CA ILE A 113 7.01 0.45 -3.76
C ILE A 113 7.97 -0.11 -4.81
N TRP A 114 8.39 -1.34 -4.58
CA TRP A 114 9.18 -2.13 -5.54
C TRP A 114 8.38 -3.38 -5.90
N SER A 115 8.22 -3.63 -7.18
CA SER A 115 7.47 -4.80 -7.64
C SER A 115 8.09 -5.44 -8.87
#